data_a0fa2e14ee78c15c821ba3c1b2ceda3a
#
_entry.id   a0fa2e14ee78c15c821ba3c1b2ceda3a
#
_cell.length_a   1.000
_cell.length_b   1.000
_cell.length_c   1.000
_cell.angle_alpha   90.00
_cell.angle_beta   90.00
_cell.angle_gamma   90.00
#
_symmetry.space_group_name_H-M   'P 1'
#
loop_
_entity.id
_entity.type
_entity.pdbx_description
1 polymer ?
#
loop_
_entity_poly.entity_id
_entity_poly.type
_entity_poly.pdbx_seq_one_letter_code
_entity_poly.pdbx_strand_id
1 'polypeptide(L)'
;SLVLEKFRALYQIIDVPTVSDKTRTLFRMCDEFMSHVVELRTIRIIRAIDASFNAEAYAKIREDFMGLIVREHNYKVSQGYGVMKNEEVHDRELIYHRGMLKKFIESELYIRLDKKKDGVALEQIYYSLAAGVAMIFATAVAWHTQVKYGNITWPLFIVLVVSYMLKDR
;
A
#
# COMPACT_ATOMS: atom_id res chain seq x y z
N SER A 1 -14.98 -22.18 3.04
CA SER A 1 -13.83 -21.86 2.17
C SER A 1 -12.62 -22.64 2.63
N LEU A 2 -12.03 -23.42 1.73
CA LEU A 2 -10.86 -24.28 2.02
C LEU A 2 -9.70 -23.49 2.68
N VAL A 3 -9.48 -22.23 2.27
CA VAL A 3 -8.43 -21.37 2.82
C VAL A 3 -8.70 -21.06 4.30
N LEU A 4 -9.92 -20.69 4.64
CA LEU A 4 -10.32 -20.42 6.03
C LEU A 4 -10.22 -21.66 6.92
N GLU A 5 -10.63 -22.79 6.42
CA GLU A 5 -10.56 -24.07 7.16
C GLU A 5 -9.10 -24.42 7.48
N LYS A 6 -8.21 -24.31 6.49
CA LYS A 6 -6.77 -24.54 6.69
C LYS A 6 -6.17 -23.53 7.65
N PHE A 7 -6.54 -22.28 7.55
CA PHE A 7 -6.05 -21.24 8.48
C PHE A 7 -6.51 -21.52 9.90
N ARG A 8 -7.79 -21.85 10.09
CA ARG A 8 -8.35 -22.20 11.40
C ARG A 8 -7.74 -23.46 12.01
N ALA A 9 -7.32 -24.41 11.19
CA ALA A 9 -6.61 -25.59 11.65
C ALA A 9 -5.27 -25.26 12.31
N LEU A 10 -4.63 -24.12 11.94
CA LEU A 10 -3.40 -23.65 12.59
C LEU A 10 -3.61 -23.23 14.05
N TYR A 11 -4.86 -22.98 14.47
CA TYR A 11 -5.17 -22.66 15.87
C TYR A 11 -4.68 -23.73 16.83
N GLN A 12 -4.78 -25.01 16.46
CA GLN A 12 -4.31 -26.13 17.27
C GLN A 12 -2.78 -26.05 17.55
N ILE A 13 -2.01 -25.45 16.64
CA ILE A 13 -0.57 -25.27 16.79
C ILE A 13 -0.26 -24.01 17.62
N ILE A 14 -1.13 -23.00 17.54
CA ILE A 14 -0.93 -21.70 18.19
C ILE A 14 -1.44 -21.73 19.64
N ASP A 15 -2.41 -22.60 19.95
CA ASP A 15 -3.01 -22.71 21.28
C ASP A 15 -2.17 -23.59 22.21
N VAL A 16 -0.85 -23.32 22.27
CA VAL A 16 0.10 -23.93 23.20
C VAL A 16 0.64 -22.88 24.17
N PRO A 17 0.93 -23.26 25.42
CA PRO A 17 1.41 -22.32 26.47
C PRO A 17 2.68 -21.55 26.09
N THR A 18 3.48 -22.09 25.20
CA THR A 18 4.75 -21.48 24.72
C THR A 18 4.56 -20.32 23.75
N VAL A 19 3.38 -20.18 23.17
CA VAL A 19 3.07 -19.10 22.22
C VAL A 19 2.63 -17.85 22.96
N SER A 20 3.18 -16.70 22.56
CA SER A 20 2.86 -15.40 23.17
C SER A 20 1.39 -15.02 23.00
N ASP A 21 0.81 -14.34 23.97
CA ASP A 21 -0.56 -13.83 23.90
C ASP A 21 -0.76 -12.86 22.75
N LYS A 22 0.29 -12.12 22.38
CA LYS A 22 0.28 -11.25 21.20
C LYS A 22 0.02 -12.05 19.93
N THR A 23 0.66 -13.21 19.77
CA THR A 23 0.47 -14.07 18.58
C THR A 23 -0.95 -14.65 18.52
N ARG A 24 -1.50 -15.08 19.66
CA ARG A 24 -2.89 -15.56 19.72
C ARG A 24 -3.89 -14.46 19.37
N THR A 25 -3.67 -13.25 19.90
CA THR A 25 -4.51 -12.08 19.59
C THR A 25 -4.44 -11.74 18.12
N LEU A 26 -3.24 -11.72 17.53
CA LEU A 26 -3.05 -11.46 16.11
C LEU A 26 -3.75 -12.52 15.25
N PHE A 27 -3.62 -13.79 15.59
CA PHE A 27 -4.30 -14.88 14.90
C PHE A 27 -5.82 -14.70 14.92
N ARG A 28 -6.40 -14.38 16.10
CA ARG A 28 -7.83 -14.14 16.26
C ARG A 28 -8.31 -12.95 15.44
N MET A 29 -7.55 -11.85 15.42
CA MET A 29 -7.84 -10.69 14.59
C MET A 29 -7.79 -11.02 13.10
N CYS A 30 -6.81 -11.84 12.66
CA CYS A 30 -6.72 -12.31 11.28
C CYS A 30 -7.91 -13.20 10.89
N ASP A 31 -8.33 -14.12 11.75
CA ASP A 31 -9.49 -14.97 11.49
C ASP A 31 -10.78 -14.17 11.36
N GLU A 32 -11.01 -13.22 12.29
CA GLU A 32 -12.16 -12.32 12.24
C GLU A 32 -12.16 -11.50 10.94
N PHE A 33 -11.01 -10.93 10.55
CA PHE A 33 -10.89 -10.16 9.31
C PHE A 33 -11.14 -10.99 8.07
N MET A 34 -10.57 -12.20 7.99
CA MET A 34 -10.76 -13.09 6.84
C MET A 34 -12.21 -13.54 6.73
N SER A 35 -12.85 -13.89 7.84
CA SER A 35 -14.28 -14.24 7.90
C SER A 35 -15.14 -13.10 7.34
N HIS A 36 -14.83 -11.86 7.75
CA HIS A 36 -15.52 -10.67 7.24
C HIS A 36 -15.29 -10.44 5.74
N VAL A 37 -14.07 -10.59 5.27
CA VAL A 37 -13.73 -10.44 3.83
C VAL A 37 -14.46 -11.49 2.99
N VAL A 38 -14.50 -12.74 3.45
CA VAL A 38 -15.22 -13.83 2.76
C VAL A 38 -16.70 -13.48 2.66
N GLU A 39 -17.33 -13.09 3.77
CA GLU A 39 -18.74 -12.69 3.80
C GLU A 39 -19.02 -11.55 2.79
N LEU A 40 -18.25 -10.46 2.84
CA LEU A 40 -18.44 -9.33 1.93
C LEU A 40 -18.26 -9.72 0.46
N ARG A 41 -17.25 -10.54 0.15
CA ARG A 41 -16.98 -10.98 -1.22
C ARG A 41 -18.10 -11.88 -1.72
N THR A 42 -18.58 -12.80 -0.87
CA THR A 42 -19.68 -13.69 -1.19
C THR A 42 -20.98 -12.91 -1.46
N ILE A 43 -21.30 -11.92 -0.63
CA ILE A 43 -22.47 -11.04 -0.86
C ILE A 43 -22.37 -10.30 -2.20
N ARG A 44 -21.18 -9.81 -2.55
CA ARG A 44 -20.97 -9.14 -3.85
C ARG A 44 -21.16 -10.09 -5.03
N ILE A 45 -20.70 -11.34 -4.91
CA ILE A 45 -20.91 -12.36 -5.93
C ILE A 45 -22.40 -12.67 -6.09
N ILE A 46 -23.14 -12.85 -4.99
CA ILE A 46 -24.58 -13.09 -5.03
C ILE A 46 -25.31 -11.93 -5.72
N ARG A 47 -24.99 -10.69 -5.37
CA ARG A 47 -25.56 -9.50 -6.03
C ARG A 47 -25.26 -9.45 -7.52
N ALA A 48 -24.06 -9.85 -7.94
CA ALA A 48 -23.70 -9.92 -9.34
C ALA A 48 -24.46 -11.02 -10.09
N ILE A 49 -24.72 -12.17 -9.44
CA ILE A 49 -25.55 -13.24 -9.99
C ILE A 49 -27.00 -12.76 -10.13
N ASP A 50 -27.58 -12.13 -9.09
CA ASP A 50 -28.95 -11.62 -9.09
C ASP A 50 -29.18 -10.54 -10.18
N ALA A 51 -28.13 -9.78 -10.51
CA ALA A 51 -28.16 -8.77 -11.58
C ALA A 51 -27.89 -9.34 -13.00
N SER A 52 -27.54 -10.62 -13.11
CA SER A 52 -27.24 -11.24 -14.40
C SER A 52 -28.50 -11.68 -15.16
N PHE A 53 -28.45 -11.68 -16.51
CA PHE A 53 -29.54 -12.18 -17.34
C PHE A 53 -29.77 -13.70 -17.21
N ASN A 54 -28.80 -14.45 -16.67
CA ASN A 54 -28.85 -15.91 -16.49
C ASN A 54 -28.97 -16.32 -15.03
N ALA A 55 -29.72 -15.57 -14.21
CA ALA A 55 -29.84 -15.83 -12.77
C ALA A 55 -30.30 -17.27 -12.45
N GLU A 56 -31.19 -17.83 -13.26
CA GLU A 56 -31.69 -19.20 -13.09
C GLU A 56 -30.58 -20.26 -13.30
N ALA A 57 -29.68 -20.04 -14.27
CA ALA A 57 -28.56 -20.95 -14.53
C ALA A 57 -27.57 -21.01 -13.36
N TYR A 58 -27.49 -19.95 -12.57
CA TYR A 58 -26.62 -19.84 -11.38
C TYR A 58 -27.33 -20.11 -10.04
N ALA A 59 -28.59 -20.55 -10.05
CA ALA A 59 -29.38 -20.75 -8.85
C ALA A 59 -28.69 -21.66 -7.81
N LYS A 60 -28.11 -22.79 -8.25
CA LYS A 60 -27.37 -23.72 -7.37
C LYS A 60 -26.12 -23.07 -6.77
N ILE A 61 -25.37 -22.34 -7.56
CA ILE A 61 -24.17 -21.63 -7.10
C ILE A 61 -24.55 -20.55 -6.09
N ARG A 62 -25.65 -19.86 -6.32
CA ARG A 62 -26.21 -18.87 -5.40
C ARG A 62 -26.59 -19.49 -4.05
N GLU A 63 -27.23 -20.66 -4.07
CA GLU A 63 -27.58 -21.40 -2.87
C GLU A 63 -26.34 -21.83 -2.07
N ASP A 64 -25.32 -22.35 -2.73
CA ASP A 64 -24.04 -22.72 -2.12
C ASP A 64 -23.36 -21.51 -1.44
N PHE A 65 -23.39 -20.33 -2.08
CA PHE A 65 -22.86 -19.10 -1.50
C PHE A 65 -23.71 -18.59 -0.33
N MET A 66 -25.03 -18.71 -0.37
CA MET A 66 -25.90 -18.41 0.77
C MET A 66 -25.60 -19.32 1.95
N GLY A 67 -25.42 -20.62 1.70
CA GLY A 67 -25.00 -21.57 2.73
C GLY A 67 -23.62 -21.24 3.33
N LEU A 68 -22.69 -20.69 2.54
CA LEU A 68 -21.40 -20.22 3.04
C LEU A 68 -21.56 -19.02 3.99
N ILE A 69 -22.42 -18.04 3.65
CA ILE A 69 -22.67 -16.86 4.50
C ILE A 69 -23.26 -17.30 5.84
N VAL A 70 -24.24 -18.20 5.82
CA VAL A 70 -24.88 -18.70 7.06
C VAL A 70 -23.87 -19.41 7.95
N ARG A 71 -22.99 -20.23 7.38
CA ARG A 71 -21.92 -20.91 8.13
C ARG A 71 -20.93 -19.92 8.75
N GLU A 72 -20.50 -18.93 8.00
CA GLU A 72 -19.58 -17.89 8.51
C GLU A 72 -20.25 -17.02 9.57
N HIS A 73 -21.51 -16.69 9.41
CA HIS A 73 -22.28 -15.97 10.43
C HIS A 73 -22.34 -16.74 11.73
N ASN A 74 -22.75 -18.02 11.69
CA ASN A 74 -22.83 -18.88 12.86
C ASN A 74 -21.46 -19.05 13.53
N TYR A 75 -20.41 -19.19 12.74
CA TYR A 75 -19.04 -19.25 13.25
C TYR A 75 -18.64 -17.96 13.95
N LYS A 76 -18.91 -16.79 13.39
CA LYS A 76 -18.63 -15.50 14.05
C LYS A 76 -19.36 -15.36 15.38
N VAL A 77 -20.62 -15.75 15.42
CA VAL A 77 -21.40 -15.75 16.66
C VAL A 77 -20.77 -16.68 17.71
N SER A 78 -20.37 -17.89 17.33
CA SER A 78 -19.73 -18.86 18.25
C SER A 78 -18.38 -18.38 18.79
N GLN A 79 -17.63 -17.60 18.01
CA GLN A 79 -16.33 -17.02 18.41
C GLN A 79 -16.46 -15.69 19.16
N GLY A 80 -17.68 -15.14 19.28
CA GLY A 80 -17.93 -13.84 19.87
C GLY A 80 -17.40 -12.68 19.01
N TYR A 81 -17.28 -12.88 17.70
CA TYR A 81 -16.93 -11.82 16.77
C TYR A 81 -18.11 -10.90 16.50
N GLY A 82 -17.83 -9.67 16.10
CA GLY A 82 -18.87 -8.69 15.81
C GLY A 82 -19.75 -9.09 14.62
N VAL A 83 -21.07 -9.11 14.84
CA VAL A 83 -22.09 -9.36 13.81
C VAL A 83 -23.06 -8.20 13.75
N MET A 84 -23.63 -7.91 12.57
CA MET A 84 -24.66 -6.89 12.43
C MET A 84 -25.95 -7.32 13.15
N LYS A 85 -26.52 -6.41 13.94
CA LYS A 85 -27.74 -6.63 14.72
C LYS A 85 -28.91 -5.74 14.28
N ASN A 86 -28.73 -4.93 13.23
CA ASN A 86 -29.68 -3.91 12.77
C ASN A 86 -29.98 -2.82 13.82
N GLU A 87 -29.05 -2.58 14.73
CA GLU A 87 -29.07 -1.48 15.70
C GLU A 87 -28.06 -0.42 15.27
N GLU A 88 -28.51 0.82 15.04
CA GLU A 88 -27.66 1.88 14.45
C GLU A 88 -26.36 2.15 15.23
N VAL A 89 -26.40 2.10 16.55
CA VAL A 89 -25.23 2.36 17.40
C VAL A 89 -24.24 1.20 17.28
N HIS A 90 -24.75 -0.02 17.43
CA HIS A 90 -23.97 -1.25 17.36
C HIS A 90 -23.35 -1.45 15.96
N ASP A 91 -24.12 -1.17 14.91
CA ASP A 91 -23.62 -1.32 13.53
C ASP A 91 -22.57 -0.28 13.19
N ARG A 92 -22.62 0.95 13.73
CA ARG A 92 -21.56 1.96 13.60
C ARG A 92 -20.27 1.55 14.31
N GLU A 93 -20.39 1.02 15.53
CA GLU A 93 -19.23 0.49 16.26
C GLU A 93 -18.58 -0.67 15.53
N LEU A 94 -19.39 -1.56 14.95
CA LEU A 94 -18.92 -2.68 14.15
C LEU A 94 -18.18 -2.23 12.90
N ILE A 95 -18.69 -1.22 12.18
CA ILE A 95 -18.02 -0.64 11.00
C ILE A 95 -16.67 -0.02 11.41
N TYR A 96 -16.64 0.70 12.53
CA TYR A 96 -15.41 1.27 13.07
C TYR A 96 -14.40 0.18 13.45
N HIS A 97 -14.83 -0.85 14.17
CA HIS A 97 -14.01 -2.00 14.55
C HIS A 97 -13.41 -2.71 13.33
N ARG A 98 -14.22 -2.95 12.30
CA ARG A 98 -13.75 -3.53 11.01
C ARG A 98 -12.73 -2.66 10.32
N GLY A 99 -12.89 -1.35 10.36
CA GLY A 99 -11.91 -0.39 9.83
C GLY A 99 -10.58 -0.42 10.58
N MET A 100 -10.62 -0.52 11.90
CA MET A 100 -9.44 -0.66 12.75
C MET A 100 -8.74 -1.99 12.51
N LEU A 101 -9.48 -3.08 12.45
CA LEU A 101 -8.99 -4.43 12.21
C LEU A 101 -8.26 -4.51 10.85
N LYS A 102 -8.88 -3.94 9.80
CA LYS A 102 -8.24 -3.83 8.48
C LYS A 102 -6.91 -3.08 8.54
N LYS A 103 -6.88 -1.88 9.15
CA LYS A 103 -5.66 -1.09 9.27
C LYS A 103 -4.57 -1.81 10.05
N PHE A 104 -4.94 -2.49 11.13
CA PHE A 104 -4.00 -3.24 11.96
C PHE A 104 -3.36 -4.37 11.16
N ILE A 105 -4.15 -5.20 10.48
CA ILE A 105 -3.64 -6.33 9.69
C ILE A 105 -2.83 -5.82 8.50
N GLU A 106 -3.30 -4.81 7.79
CA GLU A 106 -2.55 -4.21 6.69
C GLU A 106 -1.20 -3.64 7.18
N SER A 107 -1.13 -3.03 8.36
CA SER A 107 0.12 -2.48 8.91
C SER A 107 1.16 -3.56 9.24
N GLU A 108 0.74 -4.73 9.72
CA GLU A 108 1.62 -5.87 10.00
C GLU A 108 2.05 -6.60 8.72
N LEU A 109 1.21 -6.59 7.69
CA LEU A 109 1.48 -7.19 6.38
C LEU A 109 2.24 -6.25 5.43
N TYR A 110 2.40 -4.98 5.76
CA TYR A 110 3.19 -4.06 4.96
C TYR A 110 4.65 -4.48 4.96
N ILE A 111 5.06 -5.12 3.90
CA ILE A 111 6.48 -5.21 3.55
C ILE A 111 6.95 -3.77 3.32
N ARG A 112 7.75 -3.25 4.23
CA ARG A 112 8.47 -1.98 4.01
C ARG A 112 9.33 -2.16 2.77
N LEU A 113 8.86 -1.67 1.66
CA LEU A 113 9.66 -1.52 0.46
C LEU A 113 10.58 -0.31 0.68
N ASP A 114 11.71 -0.54 1.32
CA ASP A 114 12.82 0.41 1.28
C ASP A 114 13.38 0.38 -0.15
N LYS A 115 12.84 1.25 -1.01
CA LYS A 115 13.42 1.51 -2.33
C LYS A 115 14.76 2.23 -2.13
N LYS A 116 15.83 1.48 -1.90
CA LYS A 116 17.18 1.98 -2.09
C LYS A 116 17.41 2.10 -3.59
N LYS A 117 17.52 3.33 -4.08
CA LYS A 117 18.00 3.60 -5.44
C LYS A 117 19.47 3.21 -5.46
N ASP A 118 19.79 2.09 -6.09
CA ASP A 118 21.19 1.70 -6.33
C ASP A 118 21.83 2.72 -7.28
N GLY A 119 23.05 3.14 -6.96
CA GLY A 119 23.80 4.06 -7.82
C GLY A 119 23.68 5.55 -7.50
N VAL A 120 22.97 5.96 -6.41
CA VAL A 120 22.85 7.38 -6.02
C VAL A 120 24.22 8.03 -5.83
N ALA A 121 25.19 7.32 -5.28
CA ALA A 121 26.55 7.84 -5.11
C ALA A 121 27.25 8.08 -6.45
N LEU A 122 27.08 7.19 -7.42
CA LEU A 122 27.62 7.35 -8.78
C LEU A 122 26.93 8.51 -9.51
N GLU A 123 25.62 8.60 -9.38
CA GLU A 123 24.84 9.70 -9.96
C GLU A 123 25.29 11.06 -9.43
N GLN A 124 25.53 11.18 -8.12
CA GLN A 124 26.08 12.40 -7.51
C GLN A 124 27.49 12.74 -8.00
N ILE A 125 28.35 11.74 -8.18
CA ILE A 125 29.71 11.94 -8.73
C ILE A 125 29.63 12.47 -10.16
N TYR A 126 28.76 11.89 -11.00
CA TYR A 126 28.61 12.38 -12.38
C TYR A 126 28.05 13.80 -12.43
N TYR A 127 27.09 14.15 -11.61
CA TYR A 127 26.58 15.53 -11.54
C TYR A 127 27.63 16.51 -11.03
N SER A 128 28.41 16.15 -10.02
CA SER A 128 29.46 17.02 -9.50
C SER A 128 30.60 17.22 -10.53
N LEU A 129 30.97 16.18 -11.28
CA LEU A 129 31.95 16.26 -12.36
C LEU A 129 31.44 17.16 -13.49
N ALA A 130 30.21 16.96 -13.92
CA ALA A 130 29.58 17.78 -14.97
C ALA A 130 29.50 19.26 -14.55
N ALA A 131 29.14 19.54 -13.30
CA ALA A 131 29.12 20.89 -12.77
C ALA A 131 30.52 21.52 -12.71
N GLY A 132 31.54 20.73 -12.34
CA GLY A 132 32.93 21.16 -12.34
C GLY A 132 33.43 21.55 -13.74
N VAL A 133 33.18 20.71 -14.74
CA VAL A 133 33.55 20.98 -16.14
C VAL A 133 32.81 22.22 -16.67
N ALA A 134 31.54 22.37 -16.40
CA ALA A 134 30.76 23.54 -16.79
C ALA A 134 31.31 24.83 -16.15
N MET A 135 31.75 24.77 -14.90
CA MET A 135 32.34 25.91 -14.20
C MET A 135 33.69 26.30 -14.75
N ILE A 136 34.54 25.32 -15.07
CA ILE A 136 35.85 25.57 -15.74
C ILE A 136 35.62 26.26 -17.09
N PHE A 137 34.68 25.76 -17.89
CA PHE A 137 34.34 26.35 -19.18
C PHE A 137 33.82 27.79 -19.02
N ALA A 138 32.87 28.03 -18.12
CA ALA A 138 32.34 29.37 -17.86
C ALA A 138 33.45 30.36 -17.41
N THR A 139 34.35 29.90 -16.54
CA THR A 139 35.45 30.72 -16.04
C THR A 139 36.47 31.02 -17.15
N ALA A 140 36.79 30.04 -18.00
CA ALA A 140 37.69 30.23 -19.13
C ALA A 140 37.13 31.24 -20.15
N VAL A 141 35.86 31.16 -20.48
CA VAL A 141 35.16 32.09 -21.37
C VAL A 141 35.13 33.50 -20.76
N ALA A 142 34.80 33.61 -19.46
CA ALA A 142 34.80 34.88 -18.75
C ALA A 142 36.18 35.52 -18.72
N TRP A 143 37.24 34.74 -18.43
CA TRP A 143 38.63 35.19 -18.45
C TRP A 143 39.05 35.71 -19.83
N HIS A 144 38.78 34.92 -20.88
CA HIS A 144 39.11 35.32 -22.26
C HIS A 144 38.42 36.62 -22.67
N THR A 145 37.15 36.78 -22.30
CA THR A 145 36.37 37.98 -22.60
C THR A 145 36.88 39.19 -21.83
N GLN A 146 37.27 38.99 -20.56
CA GLN A 146 37.83 40.04 -19.70
C GLN A 146 39.18 40.55 -20.22
N VAL A 147 40.04 39.65 -20.68
CA VAL A 147 41.36 40.01 -21.27
C VAL A 147 41.18 40.80 -22.57
N LYS A 148 40.17 40.46 -23.38
CA LYS A 148 39.95 41.06 -24.70
C LYS A 148 39.22 42.41 -24.66
N TYR A 149 38.27 42.58 -23.74
CA TYR A 149 37.33 43.73 -23.69
C TYR A 149 37.48 44.61 -22.44
N GLY A 150 38.36 44.26 -21.51
CA GLY A 150 38.55 44.97 -20.25
C GLY A 150 37.52 44.68 -19.17
N ASN A 151 37.75 45.24 -17.96
CA ASN A 151 36.87 45.03 -16.81
C ASN A 151 35.53 45.74 -16.98
N ILE A 152 34.44 45.04 -16.67
CA ILE A 152 33.07 45.55 -16.57
C ILE A 152 32.53 46.14 -17.88
N THR A 153 32.46 45.30 -18.91
CA THR A 153 31.82 45.66 -20.18
C THR A 153 30.51 44.89 -20.39
N TRP A 154 29.53 45.49 -21.10
CA TRP A 154 28.26 44.84 -21.43
C TRP A 154 28.42 43.43 -22.04
N PRO A 155 29.36 43.16 -22.94
CA PRO A 155 29.62 41.81 -23.46
C PRO A 155 29.98 40.80 -22.39
N LEU A 156 30.78 41.18 -21.38
CA LEU A 156 31.12 40.30 -20.25
C LEU A 156 29.90 39.89 -19.46
N PHE A 157 29.00 40.86 -19.19
CA PHE A 157 27.76 40.59 -18.46
C PHE A 157 26.88 39.57 -19.21
N ILE A 158 26.66 39.76 -20.50
CA ILE A 158 25.87 38.85 -21.34
C ILE A 158 26.46 37.44 -21.35
N VAL A 159 27.79 37.31 -21.53
CA VAL A 159 28.49 36.03 -21.52
C VAL A 159 28.34 35.31 -20.17
N LEU A 160 28.46 36.04 -19.05
CA LEU A 160 28.28 35.48 -17.73
C LEU A 160 26.85 34.96 -17.53
N VAL A 161 25.82 35.74 -17.91
CA VAL A 161 24.41 35.34 -17.82
C VAL A 161 24.14 34.09 -18.66
N VAL A 162 24.61 34.06 -19.92
CA VAL A 162 24.41 32.89 -20.79
C VAL A 162 25.14 31.66 -20.26
N SER A 163 26.37 31.82 -19.75
CA SER A 163 27.13 30.72 -19.14
C SER A 163 26.44 30.16 -17.91
N TYR A 164 25.82 31.04 -17.10
CA TYR A 164 25.07 30.63 -15.94
C TYR A 164 23.78 29.88 -16.32
N MET A 165 23.06 30.36 -17.34
CA MET A 165 21.86 29.68 -17.85
C MET A 165 22.17 28.29 -18.43
N LEU A 166 23.33 28.13 -19.09
CA LEU A 166 23.74 26.83 -19.61
C LEU A 166 24.15 25.84 -18.51
N LYS A 167 24.66 26.33 -17.38
CA LYS A 167 25.02 25.52 -16.23
C LYS A 167 23.80 24.88 -15.56
N ASP A 168 22.70 25.60 -15.50
CA ASP A 168 21.51 25.17 -14.74
C ASP A 168 20.52 24.31 -15.58
N ARG A 169 20.83 24.07 -16.86
CA ARG A 169 19.98 23.23 -17.73
C ARG A 169 20.48 21.79 -17.80
#